data_6589cb966bd8998dcb285512f40e61f6
#
_entry.id   6589cb966bd8998dcb285512f40e61f6
#
_cell.length_a   1.000
_cell.length_b   1.000
_cell.length_c   1.000
_cell.angle_alpha   90.00
_cell.angle_beta   90.00
_cell.angle_gamma   90.00
#
_symmetry.space_group_name_H-M   'P 1'
#
loop_
_entity.id
_entity.type
_entity.pdbx_description
1 polymer ?
#
loop_
_entity_poly.entity_id
_entity_poly.type
_entity_poly.pdbx_seq_one_letter_code
_entity_poly.pdbx_strand_id
1 'polypeptide(L)'
;MPIKRAINTNEKSKILSPKLDVVFQILFGEVGSEKITKDLLSCILDEEIIDIDLNQNIVLRRNMPRDKMGVVDVLAKINGNEYCNIEMQMTDKKNLIKRLLFYWSKQYIRNIKKSEDYNDLQRTILILLANFEIGSLKELGFHSRWKIIEEKERKIILTDDFELNIIEMPKVHSLKTTGKEKKLKEWLTFFNDPESKEVSDYMKNNKNIKDAKDKLDVISQDEKVRRLAELREKALLDEKEAEYTGYCNGVEDGIKQGVEQGIKNSKEDIAKKMKEKGADIEYIMEITGLSKEEINLL
;
A
#
# COMPACT_ATOMS: atom_id res chain seq x y z
N MET A 1 -13.64 -17.69 49.77
CA MET A 1 -14.04 -18.51 48.63
C MET A 1 -13.73 -17.76 47.37
N PRO A 2 -12.81 -18.17 46.49
CA PRO A 2 -12.54 -17.50 45.22
C PRO A 2 -13.57 -17.88 44.19
N ILE A 3 -14.23 -16.89 43.60
CA ILE A 3 -15.19 -17.02 42.52
C ILE A 3 -14.43 -17.46 41.29
N LYS A 4 -14.56 -18.74 40.91
CA LYS A 4 -14.16 -19.25 39.61
C LYS A 4 -15.09 -18.63 38.55
N ARG A 5 -14.64 -17.60 37.84
CA ARG A 5 -15.24 -17.20 36.60
C ARG A 5 -15.04 -18.35 35.60
N ALA A 6 -16.12 -18.99 35.23
CA ALA A 6 -16.16 -19.92 34.10
C ALA A 6 -15.79 -19.12 32.85
N ILE A 7 -14.64 -19.45 32.26
CA ILE A 7 -14.26 -18.97 30.93
C ILE A 7 -15.24 -19.67 29.96
N ASN A 8 -16.09 -18.88 29.34
CA ASN A 8 -17.03 -19.33 28.34
C ASN A 8 -16.24 -19.68 27.06
N THR A 9 -15.93 -20.96 26.87
CA THR A 9 -15.08 -21.48 25.78
C THR A 9 -15.79 -21.60 24.43
N ASN A 10 -16.81 -20.80 24.14
CA ASN A 10 -17.61 -20.86 22.90
C ASN A 10 -17.60 -19.55 22.08
N GLU A 11 -16.63 -18.66 22.24
CA GLU A 11 -16.37 -17.66 21.20
C GLU A 11 -15.50 -18.33 20.12
N LYS A 12 -16.10 -18.67 18.96
CA LYS A 12 -15.33 -18.97 17.75
C LYS A 12 -14.31 -17.85 17.60
N SER A 13 -13.03 -18.16 17.71
CA SER A 13 -11.97 -17.18 17.54
C SER A 13 -12.14 -16.49 16.19
N LYS A 14 -12.30 -15.17 16.20
CA LYS A 14 -12.45 -14.37 14.98
C LYS A 14 -11.29 -14.66 14.03
N ILE A 15 -11.58 -14.95 12.77
CA ILE A 15 -10.57 -15.19 11.74
C ILE A 15 -9.78 -13.91 11.51
N LEU A 16 -8.45 -14.03 11.46
CA LEU A 16 -7.55 -12.92 11.18
C LEU A 16 -7.68 -12.47 9.72
N SER A 17 -7.52 -11.18 9.50
CA SER A 17 -7.53 -10.65 8.14
C SER A 17 -6.26 -11.08 7.38
N PRO A 18 -6.39 -11.76 6.24
CA PRO A 18 -5.23 -12.14 5.42
C PRO A 18 -4.53 -10.94 4.77
N LYS A 19 -5.11 -9.73 4.87
CA LYS A 19 -4.53 -8.46 4.40
C LYS A 19 -3.58 -7.81 5.40
N LEU A 20 -3.53 -8.27 6.65
CA LEU A 20 -2.52 -7.80 7.59
C LEU A 20 -1.15 -8.35 7.18
N ASP A 21 -0.15 -7.49 7.10
CA ASP A 21 1.20 -7.84 6.65
C ASP A 21 1.77 -9.06 7.38
N VAL A 22 1.63 -9.14 8.70
CA VAL A 22 2.08 -10.26 9.50
C VAL A 22 1.36 -11.57 9.15
N VAL A 23 0.04 -11.51 8.90
CA VAL A 23 -0.76 -12.68 8.52
C VAL A 23 -0.45 -13.08 7.09
N PHE A 24 -0.34 -12.11 6.19
CA PHE A 24 0.04 -12.31 4.78
C PHE A 24 1.40 -12.99 4.64
N GLN A 25 2.41 -12.51 5.39
CA GLN A 25 3.76 -13.09 5.41
C GLN A 25 3.76 -14.55 5.87
N ILE A 26 2.99 -14.87 6.91
CA ILE A 26 2.89 -16.26 7.40
C ILE A 26 2.14 -17.12 6.39
N LEU A 27 1.06 -16.61 5.82
CA LEU A 27 0.20 -17.35 4.91
C LEU A 27 0.89 -17.65 3.58
N PHE A 28 1.63 -16.69 3.00
CA PHE A 28 2.21 -16.79 1.65
C PHE A 28 3.74 -16.82 1.62
N GLY A 29 4.43 -16.35 2.66
CA GLY A 29 5.87 -16.19 2.66
C GLY A 29 6.64 -17.25 3.46
N GLU A 30 5.99 -18.21 4.11
CA GLU A 30 6.66 -19.25 4.87
C GLU A 30 6.85 -20.54 4.06
N VAL A 31 7.90 -21.29 4.42
CA VAL A 31 8.10 -22.67 3.93
C VAL A 31 6.84 -23.50 4.21
N GLY A 32 6.38 -24.23 3.21
CA GLY A 32 5.10 -24.95 3.23
C GLY A 32 3.94 -24.19 2.61
N SER A 33 4.16 -22.91 2.18
CA SER A 33 3.18 -22.11 1.42
C SER A 33 3.41 -22.14 -0.09
N GLU A 34 4.43 -22.83 -0.55
CA GLU A 34 4.89 -22.79 -1.96
C GLU A 34 3.75 -23.02 -2.94
N LYS A 35 2.87 -23.96 -2.63
CA LYS A 35 1.76 -24.32 -3.51
C LYS A 35 0.72 -23.22 -3.65
N ILE A 36 0.30 -22.60 -2.55
CA ILE A 36 -0.70 -21.53 -2.56
C ILE A 36 -0.11 -20.25 -3.14
N THR A 37 1.15 -19.95 -2.84
CA THR A 37 1.85 -18.77 -3.34
C THR A 37 2.14 -18.89 -4.84
N LYS A 38 2.53 -20.07 -5.30
CA LYS A 38 2.68 -20.38 -6.72
C LYS A 38 1.39 -20.14 -7.50
N ASP A 39 0.26 -20.62 -6.99
CA ASP A 39 -1.04 -20.43 -7.65
C ASP A 39 -1.46 -18.96 -7.70
N LEU A 40 -1.30 -18.22 -6.59
CA LEU A 40 -1.55 -16.79 -6.55
C LEU A 40 -0.69 -16.02 -7.58
N LEU A 41 0.62 -16.30 -7.60
CA LEU A 41 1.55 -15.67 -8.55
C LEU A 41 1.20 -16.02 -9.99
N SER A 42 0.88 -17.29 -10.29
CA SER A 42 0.46 -17.71 -11.64
C SER A 42 -0.81 -16.97 -12.10
N CYS A 43 -1.73 -16.69 -11.18
CA CYS A 43 -2.93 -15.90 -11.50
C CYS A 43 -2.62 -14.42 -11.76
N ILE A 44 -1.67 -13.82 -11.02
CA ILE A 44 -1.30 -12.42 -11.19
C ILE A 44 -0.47 -12.21 -12.46
N LEU A 45 0.54 -13.06 -12.65
CA LEU A 45 1.48 -12.91 -13.77
C LEU A 45 0.90 -13.40 -15.11
N ASP A 46 -0.18 -14.20 -15.05
CA ASP A 46 -0.74 -14.89 -16.21
C ASP A 46 0.28 -15.82 -16.88
N GLU A 47 1.19 -16.38 -16.10
CA GLU A 47 2.26 -17.26 -16.50
C GLU A 47 2.23 -18.56 -15.68
N GLU A 48 2.66 -19.66 -16.29
CA GLU A 48 2.88 -20.89 -15.52
C GLU A 48 4.19 -20.78 -14.73
N ILE A 49 4.10 -20.85 -13.41
CA ILE A 49 5.28 -20.92 -12.56
C ILE A 49 5.64 -22.40 -12.38
N ILE A 50 6.85 -22.76 -12.76
CA ILE A 50 7.34 -24.14 -12.71
C ILE A 50 7.76 -24.48 -11.28
N ASP A 51 8.62 -23.66 -10.70
CA ASP A 51 9.13 -23.81 -9.34
C ASP A 51 9.07 -22.50 -8.55
N ILE A 52 9.11 -22.61 -7.23
CA ILE A 52 9.11 -21.49 -6.30
C ILE A 52 9.94 -21.81 -5.07
N ASP A 53 10.78 -20.86 -4.64
CA ASP A 53 11.54 -20.92 -3.39
C ASP A 53 11.18 -19.71 -2.50
N LEU A 54 10.69 -20.01 -1.29
CA LEU A 54 10.31 -19.03 -0.24
C LEU A 54 11.37 -18.90 0.86
N ASN A 55 12.47 -19.65 0.82
CA ASN A 55 13.51 -19.66 1.86
C ASN A 55 14.17 -18.31 2.10
N GLN A 56 14.14 -17.43 1.11
CA GLN A 56 14.69 -16.07 1.18
C GLN A 56 14.03 -15.22 2.30
N ASN A 57 12.76 -15.48 2.61
CA ASN A 57 12.02 -14.74 3.63
C ASN A 57 12.57 -14.96 5.05
N ILE A 58 13.09 -16.15 5.34
CA ILE A 58 13.70 -16.48 6.65
C ILE A 58 14.97 -15.68 6.89
N VAL A 59 15.80 -15.50 5.86
CA VAL A 59 17.05 -14.73 5.92
C VAL A 59 16.75 -13.25 6.13
N LEU A 60 15.75 -12.72 5.45
CA LEU A 60 15.33 -11.31 5.58
C LEU A 60 14.87 -10.97 7.00
N ARG A 61 14.08 -11.85 7.63
CA ARG A 61 13.59 -11.65 9.01
C ARG A 61 14.70 -11.65 10.05
N ARG A 62 15.79 -12.40 9.83
CA ARG A 62 16.91 -12.52 10.80
C ARG A 62 17.92 -11.40 10.72
N ASN A 63 18.12 -10.79 9.56
CA ASN A 63 19.28 -9.93 9.27
C ASN A 63 18.96 -8.44 9.16
N MET A 64 17.71 -8.00 9.35
CA MET A 64 17.36 -6.59 9.23
C MET A 64 17.21 -5.92 10.60
N PRO A 65 18.08 -4.95 10.93
CA PRO A 65 17.78 -3.95 11.94
C PRO A 65 16.58 -3.11 11.49
N ARG A 66 15.88 -2.51 12.43
CA ARG A 66 14.67 -1.65 12.25
C ARG A 66 14.85 -0.41 11.36
N ASP A 67 15.90 -0.37 10.56
CA ASP A 67 16.16 0.73 9.64
C ASP A 67 15.16 0.73 8.47
N LYS A 68 14.86 1.91 7.97
CA LYS A 68 13.93 2.33 6.89
C LYS A 68 13.96 1.52 5.57
N MET A 69 14.60 0.35 5.57
CA MET A 69 14.55 -0.61 4.50
C MET A 69 13.25 -1.39 4.65
N GLY A 70 12.26 -1.06 3.84
CA GLY A 70 10.99 -1.75 3.80
C GLY A 70 11.22 -3.26 3.76
N VAL A 71 10.75 -3.94 4.79
CA VAL A 71 10.68 -5.40 4.77
C VAL A 71 9.66 -5.70 3.69
N VAL A 72 10.07 -6.37 2.62
CA VAL A 72 9.19 -6.94 1.60
C VAL A 72 8.27 -7.93 2.31
N ASP A 73 6.97 -7.87 2.07
CA ASP A 73 6.04 -8.77 2.76
C ASP A 73 6.31 -10.23 2.39
N VAL A 74 6.45 -10.52 1.10
CA VAL A 74 6.83 -11.85 0.59
C VAL A 74 7.82 -11.71 -0.55
N LEU A 75 8.97 -12.37 -0.43
CA LEU A 75 9.94 -12.54 -1.50
C LEU A 75 9.92 -13.99 -1.97
N ALA A 76 9.63 -14.21 -3.24
CA ALA A 76 9.71 -15.51 -3.89
C ALA A 76 10.79 -15.49 -4.97
N LYS A 77 11.57 -16.57 -5.06
CA LYS A 77 12.38 -16.88 -6.21
C LYS A 77 11.61 -17.90 -7.06
N ILE A 78 11.36 -17.56 -8.31
CA ILE A 78 10.53 -18.37 -9.23
C ILE A 78 11.33 -18.76 -10.47
N ASN A 79 10.93 -19.83 -11.12
CA ASN A 79 11.47 -20.31 -12.39
C ASN A 79 13.00 -20.35 -12.42
N GLY A 80 13.58 -20.82 -11.33
CA GLY A 80 15.03 -20.94 -11.13
C GLY A 80 15.71 -19.64 -10.71
N ASN A 81 15.53 -18.50 -11.38
CA ASN A 81 16.33 -17.31 -11.14
C ASN A 81 15.56 -15.99 -11.10
N GLU A 82 14.26 -15.95 -11.32
CA GLU A 82 13.49 -14.71 -11.27
C GLU A 82 13.09 -14.38 -9.84
N TYR A 83 13.08 -13.10 -9.48
CA TYR A 83 12.65 -12.64 -8.17
C TYR A 83 11.29 -11.96 -8.25
N CYS A 84 10.40 -12.34 -7.36
CA CYS A 84 9.08 -11.76 -7.26
C CYS A 84 8.85 -11.24 -5.83
N ASN A 85 8.65 -9.93 -5.70
CA ASN A 85 8.30 -9.28 -4.45
C ASN A 85 6.80 -9.02 -4.42
N ILE A 86 6.13 -9.43 -3.35
CA ILE A 86 4.72 -9.13 -3.13
C ILE A 86 4.62 -8.20 -1.92
N GLU A 87 3.98 -7.05 -2.12
CA GLU A 87 3.72 -6.03 -1.12
C GLU A 87 2.23 -5.92 -0.87
N MET A 88 1.79 -6.04 0.39
CA MET A 88 0.42 -5.81 0.82
C MET A 88 0.32 -4.42 1.47
N GLN A 89 -0.46 -3.50 0.90
CA GLN A 89 -0.59 -2.15 1.41
C GLN A 89 -2.03 -1.84 1.80
N MET A 90 -2.25 -1.45 3.05
CA MET A 90 -3.58 -1.18 3.61
C MET A 90 -4.03 0.28 3.40
N THR A 91 -3.09 1.21 3.24
CA THR A 91 -3.35 2.65 3.11
C THR A 91 -2.53 3.26 1.99
N ASP A 92 -3.11 4.24 1.27
CA ASP A 92 -2.40 5.02 0.26
C ASP A 92 -1.43 5.99 0.97
N LYS A 93 -0.13 5.78 0.76
CA LYS A 93 0.92 6.64 1.32
C LYS A 93 1.48 7.54 0.23
N LYS A 94 1.74 8.79 0.60
CA LYS A 94 2.44 9.73 -0.31
C LYS A 94 3.68 9.08 -0.91
N ASN A 95 3.89 9.30 -2.20
CA ASN A 95 5.02 8.76 -2.97
C ASN A 95 5.05 7.22 -3.12
N LEU A 96 3.89 6.55 -3.07
CA LEU A 96 3.77 5.09 -3.20
C LEU A 96 4.58 4.56 -4.41
N ILE A 97 4.36 5.08 -5.61
CA ILE A 97 5.06 4.62 -6.83
C ILE A 97 6.58 4.80 -6.72
N LYS A 98 7.06 5.92 -6.16
CA LYS A 98 8.50 6.11 -5.95
C LYS A 98 9.09 5.09 -4.97
N ARG A 99 8.33 4.72 -3.95
CA ARG A 99 8.73 3.67 -3.00
C ARG A 99 8.79 2.30 -3.66
N LEU A 100 7.81 1.96 -4.48
CA LEU A 100 7.80 0.70 -5.24
C LEU A 100 9.01 0.60 -6.16
N LEU A 101 9.31 1.64 -6.94
CA LEU A 101 10.50 1.68 -7.80
C LEU A 101 11.79 1.58 -7.00
N PHE A 102 11.87 2.21 -5.83
CA PHE A 102 13.02 2.11 -4.94
C PHE A 102 13.20 0.68 -4.40
N TYR A 103 12.13 -0.01 -4.00
CA TYR A 103 12.21 -1.40 -3.54
C TYR A 103 12.57 -2.35 -4.67
N TRP A 104 11.98 -2.14 -5.86
CA TRP A 104 12.37 -2.90 -7.05
C TRP A 104 13.86 -2.74 -7.35
N SER A 105 14.36 -1.52 -7.41
CA SER A 105 15.78 -1.29 -7.74
C SER A 105 16.73 -1.92 -6.71
N LYS A 106 16.39 -1.84 -5.43
CA LYS A 106 17.16 -2.52 -4.38
C LYS A 106 17.19 -4.03 -4.54
N GLN A 107 16.05 -4.63 -4.89
CA GLN A 107 15.98 -6.07 -5.12
C GLN A 107 16.76 -6.45 -6.37
N TYR A 108 16.65 -5.69 -7.45
CA TYR A 108 17.34 -5.92 -8.71
C TYR A 108 18.85 -5.95 -8.53
N ILE A 109 19.42 -4.99 -7.82
CA ILE A 109 20.89 -4.92 -7.59
C ILE A 109 21.37 -5.82 -6.45
N ARG A 110 20.49 -6.40 -5.65
CA ARG A 110 20.87 -7.16 -4.45
C ARG A 110 21.63 -8.43 -4.77
N ASN A 111 21.32 -9.03 -5.90
CA ASN A 111 21.79 -10.37 -6.25
C ASN A 111 23.09 -10.37 -7.08
N ILE A 112 23.60 -9.17 -7.43
CA ILE A 112 24.89 -9.04 -8.11
C ILE A 112 25.99 -8.74 -7.09
N LYS A 113 27.08 -9.50 -7.13
CA LYS A 113 28.26 -9.24 -6.33
C LYS A 113 29.23 -8.34 -7.10
N LYS A 114 30.16 -7.70 -6.38
CA LYS A 114 31.09 -6.70 -6.93
C LYS A 114 31.98 -7.20 -8.09
N SER A 115 32.09 -8.52 -8.27
CA SER A 115 32.92 -9.17 -9.30
C SER A 115 32.12 -9.92 -10.36
N GLU A 116 30.79 -9.84 -10.33
CA GLU A 116 29.89 -10.53 -11.25
C GLU A 116 29.54 -9.65 -12.45
N ASP A 117 29.17 -10.26 -13.57
CA ASP A 117 28.79 -9.58 -14.80
C ASP A 117 27.37 -9.04 -14.70
N TYR A 118 27.05 -7.96 -15.44
CA TYR A 118 25.69 -7.44 -15.52
C TYR A 118 24.70 -8.45 -16.14
N ASN A 119 25.20 -9.42 -16.90
CA ASN A 119 24.39 -10.54 -17.41
C ASN A 119 23.86 -11.47 -16.30
N ASP A 120 24.41 -11.39 -15.09
CA ASP A 120 23.94 -12.16 -13.93
C ASP A 120 22.75 -11.48 -13.22
N LEU A 121 22.38 -10.24 -13.60
CA LEU A 121 21.18 -9.58 -13.12
C LEU A 121 19.93 -10.35 -13.57
N GLN A 122 18.99 -10.55 -12.65
CA GLN A 122 17.83 -11.40 -12.86
C GLN A 122 16.56 -10.58 -12.98
N ARG A 123 15.63 -11.05 -13.82
CA ARG A 123 14.27 -10.49 -13.90
C ARG A 123 13.71 -10.30 -12.49
N THR A 124 13.24 -9.09 -12.22
CA THR A 124 12.70 -8.72 -10.91
C THR A 124 11.29 -8.17 -11.09
N ILE A 125 10.33 -8.87 -10.51
CA ILE A 125 8.91 -8.55 -10.57
C ILE A 125 8.49 -7.97 -9.23
N LEU A 126 7.77 -6.84 -9.25
CA LEU A 126 7.14 -6.28 -8.08
C LEU A 126 5.62 -6.36 -8.22
N ILE A 127 4.96 -6.88 -7.19
CA ILE A 127 3.50 -6.98 -7.11
C ILE A 127 3.03 -6.14 -5.92
N LEU A 128 2.13 -5.21 -6.19
CA LEU A 128 1.42 -4.45 -5.16
C LEU A 128 -0.02 -4.95 -5.06
N LEU A 129 -0.42 -5.42 -3.88
CA LEU A 129 -1.80 -5.67 -3.50
C LEU A 129 -2.29 -4.48 -2.67
N ALA A 130 -3.03 -3.55 -3.27
CA ALA A 130 -3.52 -2.33 -2.64
C ALA A 130 -4.95 -2.51 -2.13
N ASN A 131 -5.18 -2.23 -0.83
CA ASN A 131 -6.53 -2.21 -0.24
C ASN A 131 -7.20 -0.83 -0.39
N PHE A 132 -6.83 -0.08 -1.40
CA PHE A 132 -7.34 1.25 -1.74
C PHE A 132 -7.23 1.48 -3.25
N GLU A 133 -7.92 2.50 -3.74
CA GLU A 133 -7.82 2.95 -5.14
C GLU A 133 -6.73 4.03 -5.26
N ILE A 134 -5.89 3.92 -6.29
CA ILE A 134 -4.84 4.88 -6.57
C ILE A 134 -5.38 5.95 -7.52
N GLY A 135 -5.48 7.19 -7.05
CA GLY A 135 -6.14 8.26 -7.78
C GLY A 135 -5.63 8.50 -9.22
N SER A 136 -4.33 8.31 -9.46
CA SER A 136 -3.74 8.40 -10.81
C SER A 136 -4.07 7.21 -11.73
N LEU A 137 -4.61 6.11 -11.19
CA LEU A 137 -4.94 4.87 -11.91
C LEU A 137 -6.46 4.59 -11.97
N LYS A 138 -7.30 5.58 -11.62
CA LYS A 138 -8.74 5.39 -11.50
C LYS A 138 -9.43 4.89 -12.79
N GLU A 139 -8.89 5.24 -13.95
CA GLU A 139 -9.42 4.84 -15.26
C GLU A 139 -9.02 3.40 -15.67
N LEU A 140 -8.10 2.78 -14.93
CA LEU A 140 -7.66 1.41 -15.21
C LEU A 140 -8.51 0.39 -14.46
N GLY A 141 -8.52 -0.85 -14.96
CA GLY A 141 -9.12 -1.99 -14.27
C GLY A 141 -8.45 -2.30 -12.93
N PHE A 142 -8.97 -3.31 -12.22
CA PHE A 142 -8.44 -3.71 -10.92
C PHE A 142 -6.99 -4.22 -10.95
N HIS A 143 -6.50 -4.67 -12.11
CA HIS A 143 -5.14 -5.13 -12.32
C HIS A 143 -4.50 -4.37 -13.48
N SER A 144 -3.38 -3.73 -13.22
CA SER A 144 -2.55 -3.06 -14.22
C SER A 144 -1.12 -3.60 -14.20
N ARG A 145 -0.58 -3.87 -15.40
CA ARG A 145 0.77 -4.39 -15.59
C ARG A 145 1.64 -3.36 -16.30
N TRP A 146 2.81 -3.12 -15.77
CA TRP A 146 3.73 -2.08 -16.22
C TRP A 146 5.06 -2.69 -16.62
N LYS A 147 5.53 -2.33 -17.82
CA LYS A 147 6.83 -2.74 -18.39
C LYS A 147 7.52 -1.52 -19.00
N ILE A 148 8.81 -1.62 -19.27
CA ILE A 148 9.55 -0.60 -20.00
C ILE A 148 9.39 -0.85 -21.49
N ILE A 149 8.70 0.07 -22.17
CA ILE A 149 8.40 -0.03 -23.59
C ILE A 149 8.86 1.23 -24.33
N GLU A 150 9.13 1.09 -25.63
CA GLU A 150 9.38 2.22 -26.52
C GLU A 150 8.11 3.06 -26.66
N GLU A 151 8.23 4.38 -26.56
CA GLU A 151 7.09 5.31 -26.43
C GLU A 151 6.22 5.38 -27.71
N LYS A 152 6.84 5.38 -28.88
CA LYS A 152 6.15 5.53 -30.18
C LYS A 152 5.61 4.19 -30.66
N GLU A 153 6.47 3.17 -30.66
CA GLU A 153 6.16 1.83 -31.17
C GLU A 153 5.59 0.89 -30.09
N ARG A 154 5.06 1.34 -29.06
CA ARG A 154 4.44 0.71 -27.85
C ARG A 154 4.35 -0.83 -27.79
N LYS A 155 4.89 -1.53 -28.80
CA LYS A 155 5.00 -3.00 -28.90
C LYS A 155 6.39 -3.52 -28.59
N ILE A 156 7.40 -2.62 -28.56
CA ILE A 156 8.79 -2.99 -28.36
C ILE A 156 9.09 -2.87 -26.87
N ILE A 157 9.33 -4.00 -26.23
CA ILE A 157 9.77 -4.08 -24.84
C ILE A 157 11.29 -3.90 -24.83
N LEU A 158 11.79 -2.96 -24.01
CA LEU A 158 13.22 -2.68 -23.90
C LEU A 158 13.95 -3.81 -23.19
N THR A 159 13.37 -4.33 -22.13
CA THR A 159 13.89 -5.43 -21.32
C THR A 159 12.74 -6.10 -20.57
N ASP A 160 12.87 -7.39 -20.30
CA ASP A 160 11.94 -8.15 -19.45
C ASP A 160 12.37 -8.13 -17.96
N ASP A 161 13.51 -7.51 -17.62
CA ASP A 161 14.02 -7.45 -16.25
C ASP A 161 13.09 -6.69 -15.29
N PHE A 162 12.33 -5.72 -15.83
CA PHE A 162 11.37 -4.92 -15.06
C PHE A 162 9.95 -5.32 -15.33
N GLU A 163 9.24 -5.68 -14.29
CA GLU A 163 7.78 -5.80 -14.32
C GLU A 163 7.18 -5.32 -12.99
N LEU A 164 6.13 -4.48 -13.08
CA LEU A 164 5.34 -4.03 -11.94
C LEU A 164 3.88 -4.39 -12.17
N ASN A 165 3.29 -5.14 -11.25
CA ASN A 165 1.86 -5.46 -11.23
C ASN A 165 1.21 -4.70 -10.08
N ILE A 166 0.15 -3.94 -10.36
CA ILE A 166 -0.64 -3.24 -9.35
C ILE A 166 -2.04 -3.79 -9.37
N ILE A 167 -2.48 -4.31 -8.23
CA ILE A 167 -3.81 -4.85 -8.02
C ILE A 167 -4.53 -3.98 -6.99
N GLU A 168 -5.58 -3.27 -7.44
CA GLU A 168 -6.43 -2.43 -6.60
C GLU A 168 -7.65 -3.25 -6.15
N MET A 169 -7.56 -3.88 -4.99
CA MET A 169 -8.56 -4.84 -4.50
C MET A 169 -9.99 -4.28 -4.41
N PRO A 170 -10.26 -2.99 -4.07
CA PRO A 170 -11.61 -2.47 -4.04
C PRO A 170 -12.33 -2.50 -5.39
N LYS A 171 -11.58 -2.40 -6.49
CA LYS A 171 -12.16 -2.40 -7.85
C LYS A 171 -12.67 -3.77 -8.31
N VAL A 172 -12.35 -4.86 -7.62
CA VAL A 172 -12.69 -6.23 -8.04
C VAL A 172 -14.20 -6.51 -8.12
N HIS A 173 -14.99 -5.82 -7.29
CA HIS A 173 -16.44 -6.03 -7.23
C HIS A 173 -17.19 -5.41 -8.41
N SER A 174 -16.61 -4.44 -9.10
CA SER A 174 -17.29 -3.67 -10.17
C SER A 174 -17.18 -4.30 -11.55
N LEU A 175 -16.37 -5.37 -11.73
CA LEU A 175 -16.03 -5.89 -13.06
C LEU A 175 -16.59 -7.29 -13.32
N LYS A 176 -17.15 -7.46 -14.52
CA LYS A 176 -17.43 -8.78 -15.09
C LYS A 176 -16.11 -9.40 -15.54
N THR A 177 -15.54 -10.26 -14.71
CA THR A 177 -14.31 -10.98 -15.02
C THR A 177 -14.59 -12.19 -15.90
N THR A 178 -13.75 -12.41 -16.92
CA THR A 178 -13.83 -13.57 -17.82
C THR A 178 -12.48 -14.30 -17.85
N GLY A 179 -12.52 -15.60 -18.13
CA GLY A 179 -11.31 -16.39 -18.36
C GLY A 179 -10.35 -16.42 -17.16
N LYS A 180 -9.11 -16.04 -17.40
CA LYS A 180 -8.01 -16.09 -16.41
C LYS A 180 -8.18 -15.13 -15.23
N GLU A 181 -8.78 -13.97 -15.45
CA GLU A 181 -9.10 -13.00 -14.39
C GLU A 181 -10.04 -13.59 -13.32
N LYS A 182 -10.84 -14.62 -13.66
CA LYS A 182 -11.73 -15.28 -12.72
C LYS A 182 -10.96 -15.89 -11.54
N LYS A 183 -9.85 -16.58 -11.78
CA LYS A 183 -9.04 -17.19 -10.72
C LYS A 183 -8.40 -16.12 -9.81
N LEU A 184 -7.90 -15.03 -10.41
CA LEU A 184 -7.38 -13.91 -9.62
C LEU A 184 -8.50 -13.30 -8.76
N LYS A 185 -9.71 -13.14 -9.29
CA LYS A 185 -10.87 -12.67 -8.51
C LYS A 185 -11.18 -13.58 -7.32
N GLU A 186 -11.05 -14.90 -7.44
CA GLU A 186 -11.24 -15.83 -6.32
C GLU A 186 -10.26 -15.52 -5.18
N TRP A 187 -8.97 -15.27 -5.50
CA TRP A 187 -7.96 -14.85 -4.53
C TRP A 187 -8.30 -13.49 -3.90
N LEU A 188 -8.70 -12.52 -4.70
CA LEU A 188 -9.04 -11.18 -4.17
C LEU A 188 -10.28 -11.20 -3.30
N THR A 189 -11.26 -12.06 -3.62
CA THR A 189 -12.44 -12.30 -2.75
C THR A 189 -12.01 -12.93 -1.43
N PHE A 190 -11.12 -13.92 -1.47
CA PHE A 190 -10.54 -14.52 -0.27
C PHE A 190 -9.80 -13.50 0.61
N PHE A 191 -9.03 -12.59 0.03
CA PHE A 191 -8.39 -11.51 0.78
C PHE A 191 -9.40 -10.56 1.43
N ASN A 192 -10.47 -10.23 0.72
CA ASN A 192 -11.46 -9.27 1.21
C ASN A 192 -12.36 -9.85 2.31
N ASP A 193 -12.85 -11.06 2.13
CA ASP A 193 -13.70 -11.75 3.11
C ASP A 193 -13.51 -13.28 3.03
N PRO A 194 -12.56 -13.84 3.81
CA PRO A 194 -12.26 -15.27 3.79
C PRO A 194 -13.40 -16.15 4.37
N GLU A 195 -14.41 -15.55 5.03
CA GLU A 195 -15.57 -16.25 5.58
C GLU A 195 -16.81 -16.13 4.70
N SER A 196 -16.74 -15.43 3.56
CA SER A 196 -17.86 -15.23 2.65
C SER A 196 -18.39 -16.57 2.08
N LYS A 197 -19.67 -16.52 1.70
CA LYS A 197 -20.28 -17.65 0.98
C LYS A 197 -19.58 -17.91 -0.35
N GLU A 198 -19.12 -16.86 -1.03
CA GLU A 198 -18.42 -16.99 -2.31
C GLU A 198 -17.12 -17.78 -2.16
N VAL A 199 -16.31 -17.48 -1.12
CA VAL A 199 -15.10 -18.26 -0.81
C VAL A 199 -15.44 -19.71 -0.49
N SER A 200 -16.50 -19.95 0.27
CA SER A 200 -16.98 -21.33 0.57
C SER A 200 -17.36 -22.09 -0.71
N ASP A 201 -17.91 -21.40 -1.71
CA ASP A 201 -18.23 -22.01 -3.00
C ASP A 201 -16.96 -22.23 -3.87
N TYR A 202 -15.99 -21.32 -3.82
CA TYR A 202 -14.70 -21.49 -4.52
C TYR A 202 -13.92 -22.69 -3.97
N MET A 203 -13.90 -22.88 -2.66
CA MET A 203 -13.21 -24.01 -2.01
C MET A 203 -13.67 -25.39 -2.51
N LYS A 204 -14.88 -25.50 -3.04
CA LYS A 204 -15.41 -26.77 -3.61
C LYS A 204 -14.66 -27.18 -4.89
N ASN A 205 -14.17 -26.20 -5.67
CA ASN A 205 -13.58 -26.41 -6.98
C ASN A 205 -12.13 -25.92 -7.07
N ASN A 206 -11.66 -25.11 -6.12
CA ASN A 206 -10.30 -24.58 -6.06
C ASN A 206 -9.60 -25.04 -4.78
N LYS A 207 -8.76 -26.07 -4.94
CA LYS A 207 -8.02 -26.67 -3.81
C LYS A 207 -7.05 -25.67 -3.18
N ASN A 208 -6.46 -24.74 -3.95
CA ASN A 208 -5.49 -23.79 -3.42
C ASN A 208 -6.14 -22.75 -2.51
N ILE A 209 -7.35 -22.27 -2.86
CA ILE A 209 -8.16 -21.42 -1.97
C ILE A 209 -8.53 -22.17 -0.69
N LYS A 210 -8.89 -23.46 -0.80
CA LYS A 210 -9.16 -24.29 0.37
C LYS A 210 -7.92 -24.43 1.26
N ASP A 211 -6.78 -24.81 0.69
CA ASP A 211 -5.52 -24.99 1.43
C ASP A 211 -5.12 -23.66 2.13
N ALA A 212 -5.32 -22.51 1.47
CA ALA A 212 -5.08 -21.19 2.05
C ALA A 212 -6.03 -20.88 3.22
N LYS A 213 -7.33 -21.19 3.08
CA LYS A 213 -8.32 -21.00 4.14
C LYS A 213 -8.03 -21.88 5.34
N ASP A 214 -7.73 -23.17 5.11
CA ASP A 214 -7.38 -24.12 6.16
C ASP A 214 -6.13 -23.64 6.93
N LYS A 215 -5.12 -23.14 6.23
CA LYS A 215 -3.92 -22.53 6.83
C LYS A 215 -4.25 -21.28 7.62
N LEU A 216 -5.09 -20.39 7.08
CA LEU A 216 -5.53 -19.16 7.76
C LEU A 216 -6.28 -19.48 9.07
N ASP A 217 -7.11 -20.53 9.08
CA ASP A 217 -7.83 -20.97 10.26
C ASP A 217 -6.87 -21.42 11.37
N VAL A 218 -5.82 -22.16 11.01
CA VAL A 218 -4.75 -22.57 11.94
C VAL A 218 -3.99 -21.36 12.48
N ILE A 219 -3.56 -20.44 11.59
CA ILE A 219 -2.85 -19.21 11.96
C ILE A 219 -3.71 -18.36 12.92
N SER A 220 -5.01 -18.28 12.67
CA SER A 220 -5.95 -17.50 13.46
C SER A 220 -6.16 -18.06 14.89
N GLN A 221 -5.78 -19.30 15.15
CA GLN A 221 -5.82 -19.92 16.49
C GLN A 221 -4.52 -19.75 17.26
N ASP A 222 -3.42 -19.37 16.62
CA ASP A 222 -2.13 -19.15 17.28
C ASP A 222 -2.15 -17.84 18.09
N GLU A 223 -1.99 -17.93 19.40
CA GLU A 223 -2.04 -16.79 20.32
C GLU A 223 -0.95 -15.74 20.02
N LYS A 224 0.24 -16.16 19.58
CA LYS A 224 1.34 -15.23 19.25
C LYS A 224 1.02 -14.46 17.97
N VAL A 225 0.48 -15.12 16.96
CA VAL A 225 0.08 -14.49 15.71
C VAL A 225 -1.09 -13.53 15.95
N ARG A 226 -2.09 -13.94 16.74
CA ARG A 226 -3.20 -13.06 17.14
C ARG A 226 -2.68 -11.80 17.83
N ARG A 227 -1.75 -11.95 18.77
CA ARG A 227 -1.16 -10.80 19.45
C ARG A 227 -0.42 -9.86 18.51
N LEU A 228 0.33 -10.40 17.55
CA LEU A 228 1.02 -9.60 16.53
C LEU A 228 0.01 -8.89 15.61
N ALA A 229 -1.05 -9.57 15.20
CA ALA A 229 -2.13 -9.00 14.40
C ALA A 229 -2.84 -7.85 15.12
N GLU A 230 -3.20 -8.02 16.40
CA GLU A 230 -3.79 -6.96 17.23
C GLU A 230 -2.89 -5.73 17.34
N LEU A 231 -1.60 -5.93 17.58
CA LEU A 231 -0.62 -4.84 17.64
C LEU A 231 -0.50 -4.11 16.31
N ARG A 232 -0.58 -4.86 15.21
CA ARG A 232 -0.52 -4.27 13.86
C ARG A 232 -1.80 -3.50 13.51
N GLU A 233 -2.97 -4.04 13.82
CA GLU A 233 -4.25 -3.34 13.65
C GLU A 233 -4.27 -2.03 14.43
N LYS A 234 -3.82 -2.07 15.70
CA LYS A 234 -3.71 -0.86 16.51
C LYS A 234 -2.78 0.16 15.87
N ALA A 235 -1.58 -0.25 15.42
CA ALA A 235 -0.63 0.66 14.77
C ALA A 235 -1.22 1.30 13.50
N LEU A 236 -2.01 0.57 12.71
CA LEU A 236 -2.70 1.11 11.53
C LEU A 236 -3.79 2.13 11.90
N LEU A 237 -4.49 1.92 13.01
CA LEU A 237 -5.47 2.88 13.52
C LEU A 237 -4.79 4.15 14.04
N ASP A 238 -3.73 4.00 14.83
CA ASP A 238 -2.95 5.11 15.37
C ASP A 238 -2.34 5.96 14.22
N GLU A 239 -1.86 5.32 13.14
CA GLU A 239 -1.35 6.00 11.93
C GLU A 239 -2.43 6.81 11.23
N LYS A 240 -3.64 6.25 11.06
CA LYS A 240 -4.79 6.95 10.46
C LYS A 240 -5.23 8.16 11.31
N GLU A 241 -5.26 8.00 12.62
CA GLU A 241 -5.61 9.08 13.54
C GLU A 241 -4.59 10.22 13.48
N ALA A 242 -3.30 9.90 13.45
CA ALA A 242 -2.23 10.89 13.30
C ALA A 242 -2.33 11.66 11.97
N GLU A 243 -2.60 10.95 10.85
CA GLU A 243 -2.84 11.59 9.54
C GLU A 243 -4.04 12.53 9.57
N TYR A 244 -5.17 12.07 10.12
CA TYR A 244 -6.39 12.88 10.23
C TYR A 244 -6.17 14.12 11.09
N THR A 245 -5.52 13.97 12.24
CA THR A 245 -5.18 15.08 13.14
C THR A 245 -4.26 16.09 12.42
N GLY A 246 -3.23 15.61 11.72
CA GLY A 246 -2.35 16.46 10.93
C GLY A 246 -3.08 17.23 9.83
N TYR A 247 -4.05 16.59 9.16
CA TYR A 247 -4.90 17.23 8.17
C TYR A 247 -5.76 18.34 8.80
N CYS A 248 -6.46 18.05 9.90
CA CYS A 248 -7.30 19.02 10.59
C CYS A 248 -6.50 20.25 11.05
N ASN A 249 -5.33 20.04 11.69
CA ASN A 249 -4.46 21.13 12.11
C ASN A 249 -3.98 21.96 10.92
N GLY A 250 -3.60 21.32 9.81
CA GLY A 250 -3.17 22.01 8.60
C GLY A 250 -4.29 22.87 7.96
N VAL A 251 -5.53 22.39 7.99
CA VAL A 251 -6.72 23.14 7.51
C VAL A 251 -6.97 24.35 8.42
N GLU A 252 -6.94 24.17 9.74
CA GLU A 252 -7.14 25.26 10.71
C GLU A 252 -6.09 26.35 10.56
N ASP A 253 -4.82 25.98 10.50
CA ASP A 253 -3.70 26.90 10.30
C ASP A 253 -3.82 27.62 8.94
N GLY A 254 -4.20 26.91 7.87
CA GLY A 254 -4.40 27.49 6.55
C GLY A 254 -5.53 28.52 6.52
N ILE A 255 -6.66 28.24 7.19
CA ILE A 255 -7.78 29.18 7.32
C ILE A 255 -7.33 30.42 8.08
N LYS A 256 -6.64 30.25 9.23
CA LYS A 256 -6.15 31.36 10.03
C LYS A 256 -5.20 32.27 9.24
N GLN A 257 -4.22 31.69 8.58
CA GLN A 257 -3.28 32.45 7.71
C GLN A 257 -4.00 33.15 6.56
N GLY A 258 -4.97 32.45 5.92
CA GLY A 258 -5.76 33.04 4.82
C GLY A 258 -6.60 34.22 5.26
N VAL A 259 -7.23 34.14 6.45
CA VAL A 259 -8.00 35.27 7.02
C VAL A 259 -7.08 36.43 7.38
N GLU A 260 -5.95 36.20 8.05
CA GLU A 260 -4.98 37.23 8.38
C GLU A 260 -4.44 37.97 7.13
N GLN A 261 -4.07 37.18 6.11
CA GLN A 261 -3.60 37.72 4.85
C GLN A 261 -4.70 38.48 4.10
N GLY A 262 -5.93 37.98 4.10
CA GLY A 262 -7.09 38.65 3.50
C GLY A 262 -7.40 40.01 4.16
N ILE A 263 -7.36 40.08 5.50
CA ILE A 263 -7.52 41.29 6.26
C ILE A 263 -6.40 42.32 5.90
N LYS A 264 -5.15 41.85 5.86
CA LYS A 264 -4.02 42.69 5.51
C LYS A 264 -4.16 43.27 4.11
N ASN A 265 -4.42 42.41 3.11
CA ASN A 265 -4.59 42.84 1.72
C ASN A 265 -5.74 43.88 1.57
N SER A 266 -6.87 43.60 2.27
CA SER A 266 -8.02 44.52 2.27
C SER A 266 -7.66 45.90 2.85
N LYS A 267 -6.91 45.95 3.95
CA LYS A 267 -6.43 47.20 4.56
C LYS A 267 -5.50 47.95 3.61
N GLU A 268 -4.56 47.26 2.97
CA GLU A 268 -3.66 47.83 1.98
C GLU A 268 -4.42 48.43 0.75
N ASP A 269 -5.41 47.67 0.23
CA ASP A 269 -6.23 48.14 -0.90
C ASP A 269 -7.08 49.37 -0.53
N ILE A 270 -7.63 49.41 0.68
CA ILE A 270 -8.37 50.57 1.19
C ILE A 270 -7.41 51.76 1.29
N ALA A 271 -6.24 51.60 1.90
CA ALA A 271 -5.24 52.63 2.06
C ALA A 271 -4.79 53.22 0.72
N LYS A 272 -4.51 52.37 -0.30
CA LYS A 272 -4.19 52.76 -1.66
C LYS A 272 -5.28 53.67 -2.26
N LYS A 273 -6.53 53.24 -2.22
CA LYS A 273 -7.67 53.97 -2.76
C LYS A 273 -7.89 55.30 -2.04
N MET A 274 -7.65 55.37 -0.75
CA MET A 274 -7.74 56.61 0.02
C MET A 274 -6.59 57.58 -0.34
N LYS A 275 -5.37 57.07 -0.48
CA LYS A 275 -4.20 57.83 -0.90
C LYS A 275 -4.38 58.42 -2.30
N GLU A 276 -4.89 57.66 -3.27
CA GLU A 276 -5.22 58.11 -4.63
C GLU A 276 -6.27 59.20 -4.64
N LYS A 277 -7.18 59.21 -3.67
CA LYS A 277 -8.20 60.27 -3.51
C LYS A 277 -7.73 61.47 -2.70
N GLY A 278 -6.46 61.54 -2.31
CA GLY A 278 -5.87 62.64 -1.58
C GLY A 278 -6.23 62.71 -0.11
N ALA A 279 -6.63 61.62 0.52
CA ALA A 279 -6.88 61.57 1.96
C ALA A 279 -5.60 61.79 2.77
N ASP A 280 -5.72 62.44 3.94
CA ASP A 280 -4.60 62.64 4.85
C ASP A 280 -4.08 61.28 5.41
N ILE A 281 -2.77 61.17 5.55
CA ILE A 281 -2.11 59.95 6.04
C ILE A 281 -2.60 59.59 7.45
N GLU A 282 -2.81 60.55 8.34
CA GLU A 282 -3.31 60.31 9.69
C GLU A 282 -4.71 59.70 9.66
N TYR A 283 -5.58 60.20 8.75
CA TYR A 283 -6.91 59.61 8.55
C TYR A 283 -6.88 58.19 7.96
N ILE A 284 -5.96 57.93 7.02
CA ILE A 284 -5.75 56.58 6.48
C ILE A 284 -5.30 55.63 7.59
N MET A 285 -4.38 56.05 8.45
CA MET A 285 -3.92 55.27 9.60
C MET A 285 -5.08 54.93 10.56
N GLU A 286 -5.94 55.91 10.85
CA GLU A 286 -7.11 55.72 11.75
C GLU A 286 -8.08 54.66 11.19
N ILE A 287 -8.39 54.71 9.91
CA ILE A 287 -9.36 53.82 9.25
C ILE A 287 -8.80 52.39 9.02
N THR A 288 -7.55 52.30 8.60
CA THR A 288 -6.97 50.98 8.21
C THR A 288 -6.18 50.29 9.32
N GLY A 289 -5.70 51.09 10.31
CA GLY A 289 -4.79 50.59 11.35
C GLY A 289 -3.41 50.25 10.82
N LEU A 290 -3.03 50.69 9.63
CA LEU A 290 -1.67 50.57 9.08
C LEU A 290 -0.78 51.70 9.63
N SER A 291 0.51 51.42 9.75
CA SER A 291 1.51 52.43 10.14
C SER A 291 1.79 53.41 8.99
N LYS A 292 2.35 54.57 9.34
CA LYS A 292 2.75 55.55 8.36
C LYS A 292 3.76 55.04 7.34
N GLU A 293 4.68 54.18 7.82
CA GLU A 293 5.68 53.52 6.99
C GLU A 293 5.04 52.56 5.98
N GLU A 294 4.07 51.76 6.41
CA GLU A 294 3.32 50.85 5.54
C GLU A 294 2.52 51.63 4.48
N ILE A 295 1.84 52.69 4.87
CA ILE A 295 1.06 53.54 3.93
C ILE A 295 1.98 54.24 2.92
N ASN A 296 3.18 54.63 3.32
CA ASN A 296 4.11 55.26 2.40
C ASN A 296 4.68 54.32 1.35
N LEU A 297 4.79 53.04 1.67
CA LEU A 297 5.25 51.98 0.76
C LEU A 297 4.18 51.52 -0.24
N LEU A 298 2.91 51.86 -0.02
CA LEU A 298 1.78 51.63 -0.93
C LEU A 298 1.66 52.74 -1.99
#